data_262b6d4c349e174e92de7f88d3305873
#
_entry.id   262b6d4c349e174e92de7f88d3305873
#
_cell.length_a   1.000
_cell.length_b   1.000
_cell.length_c   1.000
_cell.angle_alpha   90.00
_cell.angle_beta   90.00
_cell.angle_gamma   90.00
#
_symmetry.space_group_name_H-M   'P 1'
#
loop_
_entity.id
_entity.type
_entity.pdbx_description
1 polymer ?
#
loop_
_entity_poly.entity_id
_entity_poly.type
_entity_poly.pdbx_seq_one_letter_code
_entity_poly.pdbx_strand_id
1 'polypeptide(L)'
;METRKEQKEKRKQAILYAALELFVTKGYAATKISDIAEKVNMSTGLLFHYFESKEKLYEELVTIGLQGTSYPGEQKCEHAIDFFEVFTEQLFTYMRQQPIMAKLFVLMAEAQRSQATPSHIREIAMKVNVIEQFVAVIEWGQKEGTIRQGKPIVISNAFWCSIQGIAERYATNPEIDLPDSQWIVDIVRKR
;
A
#
# COMPACT_ATOMS: atom_id res chain seq x y z
N MET A 1 1.15 -15.71 30.08
CA MET A 1 2.57 -15.27 29.92
C MET A 1 2.91 -15.26 28.44
N GLU A 2 3.41 -14.16 27.96
CA GLU A 2 3.80 -14.02 26.54
C GLU A 2 5.07 -14.86 26.26
N THR A 3 5.04 -15.62 25.18
CA THR A 3 6.16 -16.48 24.81
C THR A 3 7.33 -15.64 24.22
N ARG A 4 8.55 -16.18 24.28
CA ARG A 4 9.73 -15.54 23.65
C ARG A 4 9.52 -15.31 22.14
N LYS A 5 8.76 -16.17 21.47
CA LYS A 5 8.44 -16.07 20.05
C LYS A 5 7.53 -14.87 19.78
N GLU A 6 6.48 -14.70 20.60
CA GLU A 6 5.55 -13.55 20.50
C GLU A 6 6.26 -12.23 20.77
N GLN A 7 7.14 -12.18 21.77
CA GLN A 7 7.94 -10.98 22.06
C GLN A 7 8.88 -10.63 20.92
N LYS A 8 9.50 -11.64 20.27
CA LYS A 8 10.36 -11.43 19.11
C LYS A 8 9.56 -10.85 17.93
N GLU A 9 8.38 -11.40 17.67
CA GLU A 9 7.52 -10.92 16.58
C GLU A 9 7.02 -9.50 16.84
N LYS A 10 6.57 -9.17 18.04
CA LYS A 10 6.19 -7.79 18.39
C LYS A 10 7.33 -6.79 18.20
N ARG A 11 8.54 -7.14 18.56
CA ARG A 11 9.72 -6.28 18.33
C ARG A 11 10.01 -6.12 16.84
N LYS A 12 9.90 -7.20 16.06
CA LYS A 12 10.05 -7.15 14.60
C LYS A 12 9.03 -6.19 13.98
N GLN A 13 7.76 -6.28 14.38
CA GLN A 13 6.71 -5.38 13.93
C GLN A 13 6.97 -3.92 14.32
N ALA A 14 7.44 -3.66 15.54
CA ALA A 14 7.80 -2.31 15.98
C ALA A 14 8.92 -1.72 15.11
N ILE A 15 9.93 -2.52 14.75
CA ILE A 15 11.01 -2.09 13.85
C ILE A 15 10.45 -1.77 12.45
N LEU A 16 9.59 -2.63 11.89
CA LEU A 16 8.96 -2.40 10.59
C LEU A 16 8.14 -1.11 10.57
N TYR A 17 7.35 -0.84 11.61
CA TYR A 17 6.57 0.40 11.72
C TYR A 17 7.44 1.65 11.81
N ALA A 18 8.49 1.62 12.64
CA ALA A 18 9.41 2.75 12.76
C ALA A 18 10.17 3.00 11.45
N ALA A 19 10.59 1.95 10.78
CA ALA A 19 11.27 2.03 9.48
C ALA A 19 10.35 2.57 8.39
N LEU A 20 9.11 2.07 8.29
CA LEU A 20 8.12 2.56 7.34
C LEU A 20 7.89 4.07 7.51
N GLU A 21 7.71 4.51 8.75
CA GLU A 21 7.54 5.94 9.03
C GLU A 21 8.74 6.77 8.59
N LEU A 22 9.95 6.34 8.89
CA LEU A 22 11.17 7.04 8.52
C LEU A 22 11.42 7.02 7.00
N PHE A 23 11.17 5.91 6.34
CA PHE A 23 11.31 5.82 4.88
C PHE A 23 10.30 6.72 4.16
N VAL A 24 9.07 6.83 4.66
CA VAL A 24 8.04 7.70 4.09
C VAL A 24 8.35 9.18 4.36
N THR A 25 8.89 9.53 5.53
CA THR A 25 9.13 10.94 5.90
C THR A 25 10.47 11.49 5.44
N LYS A 26 11.54 10.68 5.46
CA LYS A 26 12.90 11.08 5.10
C LYS A 26 13.37 10.53 3.75
N GLY A 27 12.69 9.51 3.22
CA GLY A 27 13.12 8.73 2.07
C GLY A 27 14.14 7.64 2.43
N TYR A 28 14.27 6.64 1.53
CA TYR A 28 15.19 5.51 1.74
C TYR A 28 16.66 5.96 1.92
N ALA A 29 17.14 6.86 1.05
CA ALA A 29 18.55 7.28 1.06
C ALA A 29 18.95 7.96 2.37
N ALA A 30 18.12 8.88 2.85
CA ALA A 30 18.43 9.70 4.04
C ALA A 30 18.20 8.98 5.37
N THR A 31 17.44 7.87 5.39
CA THR A 31 17.19 7.09 6.60
C THR A 31 18.40 6.23 6.96
N LYS A 32 18.87 6.33 8.20
CA LYS A 32 19.96 5.50 8.75
C LYS A 32 19.39 4.41 9.66
N ILE A 33 20.11 3.28 9.77
CA ILE A 33 19.75 2.21 10.73
C ILE A 33 19.75 2.72 12.18
N SER A 34 20.67 3.65 12.51
CA SER A 34 20.70 4.31 13.83
C SER A 34 19.40 5.05 14.15
N ASP A 35 18.81 5.74 13.17
CA ASP A 35 17.56 6.49 13.35
C ASP A 35 16.40 5.53 13.68
N ILE A 36 16.37 4.37 13.00
CA ILE A 36 15.35 3.34 13.23
C ILE A 36 15.53 2.71 14.61
N ALA A 37 16.77 2.36 14.98
CA ALA A 37 17.09 1.77 16.28
C ALA A 37 16.74 2.72 17.44
N GLU A 38 17.08 4.01 17.32
CA GLU A 38 16.74 5.05 18.28
C GLU A 38 15.20 5.16 18.45
N LYS A 39 14.47 5.18 17.34
CA LYS A 39 12.99 5.31 17.35
C LYS A 39 12.29 4.16 18.08
N VAL A 40 12.91 2.97 18.11
CA VAL A 40 12.37 1.79 18.84
C VAL A 40 13.08 1.51 20.16
N ASN A 41 13.89 2.46 20.64
CA ASN A 41 14.69 2.34 21.88
C ASN A 41 15.57 1.07 21.91
N MET A 42 16.25 0.77 20.79
CA MET A 42 17.18 -0.35 20.65
C MET A 42 18.58 0.13 20.29
N SER A 43 19.60 -0.69 20.62
CA SER A 43 20.91 -0.50 20.00
C SER A 43 20.89 -0.97 18.54
N THR A 44 21.74 -0.39 17.70
CA THR A 44 21.92 -0.83 16.31
C THR A 44 22.33 -2.30 16.21
N GLY A 45 23.18 -2.77 17.15
CA GLY A 45 23.55 -4.19 17.22
C GLY A 45 22.37 -5.11 17.47
N LEU A 46 21.44 -4.73 18.36
CA LEU A 46 20.23 -5.50 18.59
C LEU A 46 19.30 -5.48 17.38
N LEU A 47 19.20 -4.36 16.66
CA LEU A 47 18.39 -4.28 15.45
C LEU A 47 18.93 -5.22 14.37
N PHE A 48 20.24 -5.36 14.20
CA PHE A 48 20.85 -6.29 13.25
C PHE A 48 20.57 -7.76 13.55
N HIS A 49 20.14 -8.14 14.75
CA HIS A 49 19.61 -9.50 15.02
C HIS A 49 18.22 -9.76 14.40
N TYR A 50 17.48 -8.70 14.02
CA TYR A 50 16.19 -8.81 13.36
C TYR A 50 16.29 -8.63 11.85
N PHE A 51 17.14 -7.71 11.41
CA PHE A 51 17.31 -7.37 9.99
C PHE A 51 18.80 -7.19 9.67
N GLU A 52 19.30 -7.97 8.72
CA GLU A 52 20.72 -7.97 8.35
C GLU A 52 21.22 -6.62 7.81
N SER A 53 20.31 -5.82 7.21
CA SER A 53 20.64 -4.52 6.64
C SER A 53 19.41 -3.62 6.53
N LYS A 54 19.64 -2.31 6.30
CA LYS A 54 18.57 -1.36 5.92
C LYS A 54 17.84 -1.82 4.66
N GLU A 55 18.58 -2.38 3.73
CA GLU A 55 18.07 -2.87 2.45
C GLU A 55 17.10 -4.04 2.64
N LYS A 56 17.43 -5.00 3.49
CA LYS A 56 16.54 -6.14 3.84
C LYS A 56 15.28 -5.69 4.57
N LEU A 57 15.41 -4.70 5.42
CA LEU A 57 14.26 -4.09 6.10
C LEU A 57 13.33 -3.37 5.11
N TYR A 58 13.90 -2.63 4.14
CA TYR A 58 13.15 -1.96 3.09
C TYR A 58 12.49 -2.96 2.12
N GLU A 59 13.22 -4.02 1.73
CA GLU A 59 12.71 -5.12 0.90
C GLU A 59 11.51 -5.83 1.55
N GLU A 60 11.55 -6.07 2.86
CA GLU A 60 10.42 -6.69 3.58
C GLU A 60 9.20 -5.77 3.59
N LEU A 61 9.38 -4.46 3.81
CA LEU A 61 8.28 -3.50 3.75
C LEU A 61 7.66 -3.39 2.35
N VAL A 62 8.48 -3.39 1.30
CA VAL A 62 8.01 -3.41 -0.10
C VAL A 62 7.24 -4.70 -0.39
N THR A 63 7.72 -5.84 0.15
CA THR A 63 7.02 -7.13 0.01
C THR A 63 5.66 -7.13 0.72
N ILE A 64 5.58 -6.53 1.92
CA ILE A 64 4.30 -6.35 2.64
C ILE A 64 3.35 -5.44 1.84
N GLY A 65 3.87 -4.33 1.30
CA GLY A 65 3.09 -3.42 0.45
C GLY A 65 2.56 -4.12 -0.81
N LEU A 66 3.37 -4.95 -1.44
CA LEU A 66 2.99 -5.75 -2.60
C LEU A 66 1.85 -6.72 -2.28
N GLN A 67 1.92 -7.41 -1.13
CA GLN A 67 0.87 -8.34 -0.68
C GLN A 67 -0.44 -7.61 -0.36
N GLY A 68 -0.35 -6.42 0.22
CA GLY A 68 -1.51 -5.59 0.55
C GLY A 68 -2.21 -4.97 -0.66
N THR A 69 -1.49 -4.82 -1.79
CA THR A 69 -2.05 -4.34 -3.07
C THR A 69 -2.49 -5.49 -3.97
N SER A 70 -2.15 -6.73 -3.61
CA SER A 70 -2.62 -7.89 -4.36
C SER A 70 -4.15 -7.95 -4.28
N TYR A 71 -4.76 -7.95 -5.45
CA TYR A 71 -6.17 -8.08 -5.69
C TYR A 71 -6.78 -9.19 -4.80
N PRO A 72 -7.85 -8.93 -4.05
CA PRO A 72 -8.66 -9.99 -3.43
C PRO A 72 -9.40 -10.76 -4.53
N GLY A 73 -8.69 -11.61 -5.26
CA GLY A 73 -9.05 -12.19 -6.56
C GLY A 73 -10.23 -13.14 -6.60
N GLU A 74 -11.05 -13.25 -5.54
CA GLU A 74 -12.17 -14.21 -5.50
C GLU A 74 -13.42 -13.66 -4.80
N GLN A 75 -13.65 -12.37 -4.80
CA GLN A 75 -14.98 -11.90 -4.43
C GLN A 75 -15.93 -12.22 -5.58
N LYS A 76 -16.85 -13.16 -5.36
CA LYS A 76 -17.97 -13.42 -6.26
C LYS A 76 -18.90 -12.21 -6.23
N CYS A 77 -18.63 -11.24 -7.07
CA CYS A 77 -19.52 -10.11 -7.31
C CYS A 77 -20.51 -10.50 -8.41
N GLU A 78 -21.76 -10.09 -8.28
CA GLU A 78 -22.77 -10.30 -9.29
C GLU A 78 -22.55 -9.37 -10.49
N HIS A 79 -22.12 -8.12 -10.20
CA HIS A 79 -21.80 -7.12 -11.19
C HIS A 79 -20.40 -6.55 -11.00
N ALA A 80 -19.79 -6.08 -12.08
CA ALA A 80 -18.45 -5.48 -12.03
C ALA A 80 -18.38 -4.23 -11.13
N ILE A 81 -19.48 -3.48 -11.05
CA ILE A 81 -19.53 -2.28 -10.20
C ILE A 81 -19.46 -2.64 -8.71
N ASP A 82 -20.09 -3.75 -8.30
CA ASP A 82 -20.08 -4.22 -6.91
C ASP A 82 -18.66 -4.50 -6.43
N PHE A 83 -17.80 -4.98 -7.34
CA PHE A 83 -16.38 -5.16 -7.05
C PHE A 83 -15.71 -3.85 -6.64
N PHE A 84 -15.93 -2.77 -7.38
CA PHE A 84 -15.33 -1.46 -7.07
C PHE A 84 -15.89 -0.88 -5.77
N GLU A 85 -17.18 -1.09 -5.48
CA GLU A 85 -17.82 -0.66 -4.24
C GLU A 85 -17.20 -1.38 -3.03
N VAL A 86 -17.17 -2.70 -3.06
CA VAL A 86 -16.63 -3.51 -1.96
C VAL A 86 -15.13 -3.24 -1.78
N PHE A 87 -14.37 -3.19 -2.87
CA PHE A 87 -12.94 -2.93 -2.81
C PHE A 87 -12.64 -1.57 -2.17
N THR A 88 -13.30 -0.50 -2.63
CA THR A 88 -13.03 0.86 -2.14
C THR A 88 -13.45 1.01 -0.68
N GLU A 89 -14.61 0.47 -0.30
CA GLU A 89 -15.10 0.53 1.08
C GLU A 89 -14.19 -0.26 2.03
N GLN A 90 -13.78 -1.45 1.64
CA GLN A 90 -12.85 -2.26 2.44
C GLN A 90 -11.49 -1.57 2.61
N LEU A 91 -10.97 -0.98 1.53
CA LEU A 91 -9.70 -0.26 1.56
C LEU A 91 -9.77 0.94 2.51
N PHE A 92 -10.81 1.77 2.42
CA PHE A 92 -10.97 2.94 3.28
C PHE A 92 -11.23 2.54 4.75
N THR A 93 -12.01 1.49 4.97
CA THR A 93 -12.22 0.94 6.31
C THR A 93 -10.90 0.44 6.91
N TYR A 94 -10.08 -0.24 6.13
CA TYR A 94 -8.78 -0.71 6.58
C TYR A 94 -7.82 0.45 6.89
N MET A 95 -7.81 1.49 6.06
CA MET A 95 -7.02 2.70 6.31
C MET A 95 -7.46 3.44 7.60
N ARG A 96 -8.78 3.50 7.88
CA ARG A 96 -9.29 4.08 9.14
C ARG A 96 -8.87 3.27 10.37
N GLN A 97 -8.93 1.94 10.28
CA GLN A 97 -8.56 1.03 11.38
C GLN A 97 -7.05 0.98 11.61
N GLN A 98 -6.26 1.10 10.56
CA GLN A 98 -4.81 1.02 10.57
C GLN A 98 -4.18 2.11 9.70
N PRO A 99 -4.09 3.36 10.18
CA PRO A 99 -3.59 4.49 9.39
C PRO A 99 -2.16 4.27 8.86
N ILE A 100 -1.36 3.43 9.52
CA ILE A 100 -0.02 3.05 9.07
C ILE A 100 -0.05 2.41 7.68
N MET A 101 -1.16 1.75 7.29
CA MET A 101 -1.30 1.10 5.99
C MET A 101 -1.31 2.09 4.82
N ALA A 102 -1.81 3.32 5.04
CA ALA A 102 -1.73 4.37 4.02
C ALA A 102 -0.27 4.72 3.68
N LYS A 103 0.66 4.57 4.63
CA LYS A 103 2.10 4.79 4.40
C LYS A 103 2.72 3.76 3.45
N LEU A 104 2.13 2.55 3.34
CA LEU A 104 2.58 1.56 2.36
C LEU A 104 2.32 2.02 0.92
N PHE A 105 1.24 2.74 0.66
CA PHE A 105 1.01 3.36 -0.67
C PHE A 105 2.11 4.34 -1.03
N VAL A 106 2.51 5.20 -0.09
CA VAL A 106 3.61 6.14 -0.29
C VAL A 106 4.93 5.40 -0.53
N LEU A 107 5.22 4.39 0.32
CA LEU A 107 6.43 3.57 0.20
C LEU A 107 6.51 2.87 -1.16
N MET A 108 5.41 2.25 -1.62
CA MET A 108 5.35 1.53 -2.90
C MET A 108 5.57 2.47 -4.08
N ALA A 109 4.91 3.64 -4.10
CA ALA A 109 5.10 4.64 -5.13
C ALA A 109 6.56 5.16 -5.17
N GLU A 110 7.16 5.38 -3.99
CA GLU A 110 8.56 5.80 -3.89
C GLU A 110 9.51 4.68 -4.33
N ALA A 111 9.25 3.42 -3.94
CA ALA A 111 10.05 2.27 -4.33
C ALA A 111 10.09 2.09 -5.86
N GLN A 112 9.01 2.39 -6.57
CA GLN A 112 8.92 2.27 -8.02
C GLN A 112 9.66 3.40 -8.77
N ARG A 113 9.61 4.65 -8.26
CA ARG A 113 10.09 5.84 -8.99
C ARG A 113 11.47 6.33 -8.57
N SER A 114 11.88 6.07 -7.32
CA SER A 114 13.13 6.65 -6.79
C SER A 114 14.36 5.94 -7.33
N GLN A 115 15.33 6.73 -7.79
CA GLN A 115 16.64 6.21 -8.18
C GLN A 115 17.48 5.71 -6.99
N ALA A 116 17.16 6.15 -5.77
CA ALA A 116 17.82 5.70 -4.56
C ALA A 116 17.36 4.30 -4.11
N THR A 117 16.25 3.79 -4.64
CA THR A 117 15.80 2.42 -4.38
C THR A 117 16.71 1.42 -5.08
N PRO A 118 17.26 0.41 -4.37
CA PRO A 118 18.03 -0.66 -4.99
C PRO A 118 17.24 -1.33 -6.13
N SER A 119 17.92 -1.65 -7.23
CA SER A 119 17.28 -2.13 -8.47
C SER A 119 16.40 -3.35 -8.26
N HIS A 120 16.90 -4.35 -7.50
CA HIS A 120 16.13 -5.57 -7.22
C HIS A 120 14.86 -5.30 -6.39
N ILE A 121 14.88 -4.32 -5.47
CA ILE A 121 13.69 -3.93 -4.70
C ILE A 121 12.69 -3.19 -5.60
N ARG A 122 13.19 -2.36 -6.52
CA ARG A 122 12.34 -1.73 -7.53
C ARG A 122 11.66 -2.77 -8.41
N GLU A 123 12.40 -3.80 -8.83
CA GLU A 123 11.83 -4.93 -9.58
C GLU A 123 10.73 -5.65 -8.80
N ILE A 124 10.92 -5.85 -7.48
CA ILE A 124 9.87 -6.40 -6.61
C ILE A 124 8.64 -5.47 -6.60
N ALA A 125 8.85 -4.17 -6.38
CA ALA A 125 7.76 -3.19 -6.34
C ALA A 125 6.98 -3.08 -7.67
N MET A 126 7.61 -3.40 -8.80
CA MET A 126 7.01 -3.38 -10.13
C MET A 126 6.32 -4.69 -10.53
N LYS A 127 6.40 -5.77 -9.74
CA LYS A 127 5.78 -7.07 -10.06
C LYS A 127 4.25 -7.02 -10.12
N VAL A 128 3.63 -6.10 -9.42
CA VAL A 128 2.18 -5.90 -9.46
C VAL A 128 1.88 -4.58 -10.15
N ASN A 129 1.25 -4.67 -11.29
CA ASN A 129 0.64 -3.54 -11.97
C ASN A 129 -0.86 -3.52 -11.61
N VAL A 130 -1.18 -2.87 -10.51
CA VAL A 130 -2.58 -2.76 -10.05
C VAL A 130 -3.49 -2.13 -11.11
N ILE A 131 -2.97 -1.23 -11.94
CA ILE A 131 -3.75 -0.60 -13.00
C ILE A 131 -4.17 -1.65 -14.04
N GLU A 132 -3.28 -2.55 -14.44
CA GLU A 132 -3.60 -3.62 -15.38
C GLU A 132 -4.54 -4.67 -14.79
N GLN A 133 -4.45 -4.95 -13.49
CA GLN A 133 -5.34 -5.91 -12.83
C GLN A 133 -6.81 -5.51 -12.89
N PHE A 134 -7.11 -4.20 -12.86
CA PHE A 134 -8.49 -3.71 -12.91
C PHE A 134 -9.06 -3.66 -14.33
N VAL A 135 -8.23 -3.76 -15.37
CA VAL A 135 -8.67 -3.69 -16.78
C VAL A 135 -9.74 -4.76 -17.07
N ALA A 136 -9.51 -6.00 -16.66
CA ALA A 136 -10.45 -7.09 -16.90
C ALA A 136 -11.82 -6.86 -16.25
N VAL A 137 -11.86 -6.30 -15.04
CA VAL A 137 -13.12 -5.96 -14.35
C VAL A 137 -13.84 -4.81 -15.04
N ILE A 138 -13.09 -3.81 -15.53
CA ILE A 138 -13.66 -2.69 -16.29
C ILE A 138 -14.25 -3.19 -17.60
N GLU A 139 -13.55 -4.07 -18.34
CA GLU A 139 -14.06 -4.66 -19.58
C GLU A 139 -15.33 -5.48 -19.34
N TRP A 140 -15.40 -6.24 -18.25
CA TRP A 140 -16.60 -6.93 -17.84
C TRP A 140 -17.75 -5.95 -17.60
N GLY A 141 -17.56 -4.92 -16.78
CA GLY A 141 -18.59 -3.93 -16.47
C GLY A 141 -19.02 -3.09 -17.68
N GLN A 142 -18.15 -2.86 -18.65
CA GLN A 142 -18.52 -2.23 -19.92
C GLN A 142 -19.43 -3.11 -20.76
N LYS A 143 -19.20 -4.43 -20.78
CA LYS A 143 -20.04 -5.40 -21.49
C LYS A 143 -21.42 -5.53 -20.86
N GLU A 144 -21.52 -5.57 -19.54
CA GLU A 144 -22.80 -5.65 -18.82
C GLU A 144 -23.50 -4.28 -18.69
N GLY A 145 -22.78 -3.19 -18.96
CA GLY A 145 -23.34 -1.84 -18.97
C GLY A 145 -23.38 -1.14 -17.61
N THR A 146 -22.64 -1.59 -16.60
CA THR A 146 -22.52 -0.96 -15.27
C THR A 146 -21.36 0.04 -15.18
N ILE A 147 -20.32 -0.13 -16.01
CA ILE A 147 -19.14 0.75 -16.07
C ILE A 147 -19.19 1.61 -17.34
N ARG A 148 -18.69 2.85 -17.20
CA ARG A 148 -18.63 3.82 -18.29
C ARG A 148 -17.81 3.31 -19.47
N GLN A 149 -18.20 3.72 -20.68
CA GLN A 149 -17.46 3.43 -21.90
C GLN A 149 -16.18 4.26 -21.98
N GLY A 150 -15.15 3.70 -22.61
CA GLY A 150 -13.85 4.31 -22.79
C GLY A 150 -12.73 3.29 -22.83
N LYS A 151 -11.47 3.72 -22.92
CA LYS A 151 -10.33 2.81 -22.84
C LYS A 151 -10.20 2.27 -21.43
N PRO A 152 -10.30 0.94 -21.17
CA PRO A 152 -10.29 0.35 -19.82
C PRO A 152 -9.06 0.77 -18.99
N ILE A 153 -7.88 0.77 -19.59
CA ILE A 153 -6.64 1.17 -18.93
C ILE A 153 -6.66 2.63 -18.45
N VAL A 154 -7.32 3.53 -19.18
CA VAL A 154 -7.42 4.96 -18.80
C VAL A 154 -8.38 5.14 -17.63
N ILE A 155 -9.50 4.39 -17.64
CA ILE A 155 -10.48 4.38 -16.54
C ILE A 155 -9.85 3.81 -15.28
N SER A 156 -9.15 2.67 -15.39
CA SER A 156 -8.40 2.06 -14.29
C SER A 156 -7.37 3.02 -13.70
N ASN A 157 -6.61 3.71 -14.56
CA ASN A 157 -5.61 4.68 -14.13
C ASN A 157 -6.25 5.84 -13.35
N ALA A 158 -7.36 6.39 -13.84
CA ALA A 158 -8.08 7.48 -13.16
C ALA A 158 -8.58 7.05 -11.77
N PHE A 159 -9.16 5.85 -11.68
CA PHE A 159 -9.62 5.27 -10.41
C PHE A 159 -8.45 5.08 -9.43
N TRP A 160 -7.38 4.42 -9.88
CA TRP A 160 -6.24 4.11 -9.01
C TRP A 160 -5.47 5.36 -8.57
N CYS A 161 -5.25 6.32 -9.48
CA CYS A 161 -4.61 7.59 -9.12
C CYS A 161 -5.40 8.37 -8.06
N SER A 162 -6.73 8.28 -8.07
CA SER A 162 -7.56 8.90 -7.03
C SER A 162 -7.35 8.23 -5.68
N ILE A 163 -7.33 6.89 -5.63
CA ILE A 163 -7.02 6.13 -4.41
C ILE A 163 -5.62 6.45 -3.92
N GLN A 164 -4.62 6.46 -4.80
CA GLN A 164 -3.24 6.76 -4.45
C GLN A 164 -3.11 8.15 -3.84
N GLY A 165 -3.71 9.18 -4.44
CA GLY A 165 -3.67 10.55 -3.93
C GLY A 165 -4.35 10.68 -2.56
N ILE A 166 -5.47 9.99 -2.34
CA ILE A 166 -6.16 9.94 -1.05
C ILE A 166 -5.28 9.27 0.00
N ALA A 167 -4.70 8.12 -0.32
CA ALA A 167 -3.84 7.38 0.59
C ALA A 167 -2.58 8.18 0.97
N GLU A 168 -1.93 8.86 0.03
CA GLU A 168 -0.78 9.73 0.27
C GLU A 168 -1.15 10.90 1.20
N ARG A 169 -2.31 11.51 0.98
CA ARG A 169 -2.80 12.59 1.83
C ARG A 169 -3.11 12.11 3.24
N TYR A 170 -3.77 10.97 3.36
CA TYR A 170 -4.12 10.35 4.63
C TYR A 170 -2.89 9.85 5.39
N ALA A 171 -1.86 9.35 4.69
CA ALA A 171 -0.60 8.91 5.30
C ALA A 171 0.15 10.05 5.99
N THR A 172 0.00 11.30 5.51
CA THR A 172 0.64 12.49 6.07
C THR A 172 -0.18 13.14 7.19
N ASN A 173 -1.50 13.01 7.14
CA ASN A 173 -2.42 13.56 8.14
C ASN A 173 -3.62 12.62 8.33
N PRO A 174 -3.53 11.63 9.25
CA PRO A 174 -4.60 10.68 9.50
C PRO A 174 -5.86 11.27 10.16
N GLU A 175 -5.81 12.54 10.59
CA GLU A 175 -6.97 13.25 11.18
C GLU A 175 -7.94 13.79 10.12
N ILE A 176 -7.58 13.75 8.83
CA ILE A 176 -8.50 14.14 7.77
C ILE A 176 -9.54 13.04 7.54
N ASP A 177 -10.75 13.46 7.20
CA ASP A 177 -11.78 12.52 6.78
C ASP A 177 -11.41 11.90 5.43
N LEU A 178 -11.60 10.58 5.30
CA LEU A 178 -11.61 9.93 4.01
C LEU A 178 -12.93 10.26 3.28
N PRO A 179 -12.89 10.44 1.97
CA PRO A 179 -14.12 10.69 1.20
C PRO A 179 -15.07 9.48 1.28
N ASP A 180 -16.31 9.71 0.92
CA ASP A 180 -17.26 8.63 0.68
C ASP A 180 -16.71 7.72 -0.45
N SER A 181 -16.69 6.41 -0.21
CA SER A 181 -16.20 5.42 -1.17
C SER A 181 -16.95 5.50 -2.51
N GLN A 182 -18.25 5.83 -2.48
CA GLN A 182 -19.08 5.98 -3.68
C GLN A 182 -18.58 7.09 -4.61
N TRP A 183 -18.02 8.18 -4.08
CA TRP A 183 -17.45 9.24 -4.94
C TRP A 183 -16.28 8.73 -5.79
N ILE A 184 -15.51 7.79 -5.26
CA ILE A 184 -14.39 7.18 -5.98
C ILE A 184 -14.90 6.15 -6.98
N VAL A 185 -15.91 5.37 -6.59
CA VAL A 185 -16.58 4.41 -7.48
C VAL A 185 -17.25 5.10 -8.66
N ASP A 186 -17.80 6.31 -8.48
CA ASP A 186 -18.40 7.10 -9.54
C ASP A 186 -17.43 7.51 -10.67
N ILE A 187 -16.11 7.39 -10.42
CA ILE A 187 -15.10 7.54 -11.47
C ILE A 187 -15.26 6.46 -12.55
N VAL A 188 -15.67 5.25 -12.17
CA VAL A 188 -15.85 4.12 -13.08
C VAL A 188 -17.30 3.87 -13.47
N ARG A 189 -18.26 4.27 -12.65
CA ARG A 189 -19.69 4.02 -12.82
C ARG A 189 -20.22 4.62 -14.13
N LYS A 190 -21.09 3.90 -14.82
CA LYS A 190 -21.86 4.44 -15.95
C LYS A 190 -22.83 5.51 -15.44
N ARG A 191 -22.82 6.63 -16.07
CA ARG A 191 -23.82 7.72 -15.87
C ARG A 191 -25.00 7.52 -16.77
#